data_738cf84a8cce28a709634892060f1835
#
_entry.id   738cf84a8cce28a709634892060f1835
#
_cell.length_a   1.000
_cell.length_b   1.000
_cell.length_c   1.000
_cell.angle_alpha   90.00
_cell.angle_beta   90.00
_cell.angle_gamma   90.00
#
_symmetry.space_group_name_H-M   'P 1'
#
loop_
_entity.id
_entity.type
_entity.pdbx_description
1 polymer ?
#
loop_
_entity_poly.entity_id
_entity_poly.type
_entity_poly.pdbx_seq_one_letter_code
_entity_poly.pdbx_strand_id
1 'polypeptide(L)'
;MKKSKIYIVVIALFVIALIAILVNYNRKQKADENKTFTILPRKGSAANTAEWMYAKRRADSLSAVIKADPNNTKSILALASLFIQEARVTGNYMYYDVAAMKYVNNVLKDDSTNFNALVYKSLIELSQHHFAEGLATAYRAKAINPYNAYVYGLLVDGNVEMGNYDSAVANADKMAAIRPDLTSYSRVSYLREIFGDYKGAIEAMRMAAETGGPGDEHTEWTRVQLANLYEKTGDYKRADTMYNVSLNLRPGYAYALAGLARVSAVSNDYNKAIAYYKKADSLVDDVAIKEELAEVYRLAGDNKKSEETAKKVIELLSENAQAGNDDESIGHYADRELAYAYLKVNEKDKALEHAMLEYNRRPANIDVNETVAWVYYNRGEYAKALPYIKAALKTNSKNPVLLSRAGLIYYKAGNKELAREMLQQTSAANPYIGSALRQETITAMQNM
;
A
#
# COMPACT_ATOMS: atom_id res chain seq x y z
N MET A 1 -21.21 39.67 -45.38
CA MET A 1 -22.17 39.65 -44.25
C MET A 1 -22.48 38.27 -43.66
N LYS A 2 -22.60 37.19 -44.46
CA LYS A 2 -22.94 35.85 -43.91
C LYS A 2 -21.85 35.23 -42.99
N LYS A 3 -20.53 35.39 -43.33
CA LYS A 3 -19.43 34.82 -42.53
C LYS A 3 -19.29 35.47 -41.14
N SER A 4 -19.48 36.77 -41.02
CA SER A 4 -19.40 37.47 -39.72
C SER A 4 -20.50 37.00 -38.73
N LYS A 5 -21.69 36.70 -39.19
CA LYS A 5 -22.78 36.20 -38.34
C LYS A 5 -22.47 34.76 -37.79
N ILE A 6 -21.80 33.92 -38.58
CA ILE A 6 -21.37 32.58 -38.17
C ILE A 6 -20.35 32.68 -37.02
N TYR A 7 -19.35 33.56 -37.16
CA TYR A 7 -18.34 33.77 -36.09
C TYR A 7 -18.96 34.26 -34.78
N ILE A 8 -19.95 35.18 -34.87
CA ILE A 8 -20.67 35.67 -33.68
C ILE A 8 -21.42 34.53 -33.00
N VAL A 9 -22.09 33.65 -33.75
CA VAL A 9 -22.79 32.48 -33.20
C VAL A 9 -21.85 31.48 -32.57
N VAL A 10 -20.69 31.19 -33.21
CA VAL A 10 -19.67 30.30 -32.68
C VAL A 10 -19.06 30.86 -31.38
N ILE A 11 -18.78 32.13 -31.32
CA ILE A 11 -18.27 32.81 -30.11
C ILE A 11 -19.34 32.76 -28.99
N ALA A 12 -20.60 33.01 -29.31
CA ALA A 12 -21.68 32.97 -28.35
C ALA A 12 -21.86 31.55 -27.77
N LEU A 13 -21.80 30.51 -28.60
CA LEU A 13 -21.87 29.12 -28.17
C LEU A 13 -20.64 28.76 -27.29
N PHE A 14 -19.46 29.22 -27.65
CA PHE A 14 -18.26 28.99 -26.84
C PHE A 14 -18.37 29.65 -25.45
N VAL A 15 -18.85 30.90 -25.39
CA VAL A 15 -19.08 31.62 -24.11
C VAL A 15 -20.12 30.93 -23.27
N ILE A 16 -21.23 30.46 -23.88
CA ILE A 16 -22.28 29.69 -23.16
C ILE A 16 -21.71 28.38 -22.62
N ALA A 17 -20.90 27.65 -23.39
CA ALA A 17 -20.24 26.43 -22.93
C ALA A 17 -19.28 26.71 -21.75
N LEU A 18 -18.52 27.80 -21.83
CA LEU A 18 -17.60 28.22 -20.78
C LEU A 18 -18.32 28.61 -19.49
N ILE A 19 -19.44 29.33 -19.59
CA ILE A 19 -20.31 29.64 -18.44
C ILE A 19 -20.92 28.37 -17.84
N ALA A 20 -21.39 27.43 -18.68
CA ALA A 20 -21.94 26.18 -18.21
C ALA A 20 -20.88 25.34 -17.45
N ILE A 21 -19.65 25.28 -17.95
CA ILE A 21 -18.52 24.63 -17.28
C ILE A 21 -18.24 25.30 -15.94
N LEU A 22 -18.13 26.62 -15.89
CA LEU A 22 -17.90 27.38 -14.65
C LEU A 22 -19.02 27.21 -13.62
N VAL A 23 -20.27 27.22 -14.04
CA VAL A 23 -21.42 26.97 -13.16
C VAL A 23 -21.42 25.55 -12.63
N ASN A 24 -21.09 24.56 -13.46
CA ASN A 24 -21.02 23.17 -13.04
C ASN A 24 -19.83 22.97 -12.07
N TYR A 25 -18.68 23.55 -12.37
CA TYR A 25 -17.51 23.54 -11.48
C TYR A 25 -17.84 24.14 -10.12
N ASN A 26 -18.43 25.34 -10.07
CA ASN A 26 -18.82 25.99 -8.81
C ASN A 26 -19.88 25.21 -8.05
N ARG A 27 -20.80 24.51 -8.75
CA ARG A 27 -21.79 23.63 -8.10
C ARG A 27 -21.12 22.39 -7.50
N LYS A 28 -20.21 21.77 -8.23
CA LYS A 28 -19.42 20.62 -7.74
C LYS A 28 -18.59 21.02 -6.52
N GLN A 29 -17.86 22.13 -6.60
CA GLN A 29 -17.06 22.65 -5.50
C GLN A 29 -17.89 22.93 -4.23
N LYS A 30 -19.05 23.59 -4.36
CA LYS A 30 -19.93 23.81 -3.23
C LYS A 30 -20.54 22.51 -2.66
N ALA A 31 -20.81 21.53 -3.49
CA ALA A 31 -21.29 20.23 -3.03
C ALA A 31 -20.20 19.50 -2.24
N ASP A 32 -18.95 19.54 -2.70
CA ASP A 32 -17.80 18.95 -2.01
C ASP A 32 -17.44 19.69 -0.72
N GLU A 33 -17.54 21.02 -0.70
CA GLU A 33 -17.38 21.82 0.53
C GLU A 33 -18.43 21.46 1.60
N ASN A 34 -19.66 21.16 1.19
CA ASN A 34 -20.75 20.80 2.10
C ASN A 34 -20.85 19.32 2.45
N LYS A 35 -20.05 18.46 1.78
CA LYS A 35 -20.03 17.02 2.06
C LYS A 35 -19.55 16.78 3.48
N THR A 36 -20.35 16.14 4.30
CA THR A 36 -19.97 15.71 5.65
C THR A 36 -19.62 14.23 5.64
N PHE A 37 -18.59 13.88 6.38
CA PHE A 37 -18.15 12.50 6.54
C PHE A 37 -18.46 12.03 7.96
N THR A 38 -18.87 10.76 8.09
CA THR A 38 -19.13 10.11 9.36
C THR A 38 -18.30 8.84 9.47
N ILE A 39 -18.09 8.35 10.69
CA ILE A 39 -17.50 7.02 10.88
C ILE A 39 -18.50 5.96 10.41
N LEU A 40 -18.04 5.07 9.52
CA LEU A 40 -18.81 3.94 9.01
C LEU A 40 -18.76 2.76 10.01
N PRO A 41 -19.80 1.93 10.10
CA PRO A 41 -19.77 0.72 10.92
C PRO A 41 -18.61 -0.19 10.53
N ARG A 42 -17.86 -0.69 11.51
CA ARG A 42 -16.84 -1.72 11.28
C ARG A 42 -17.51 -3.07 11.00
N LYS A 43 -16.80 -3.97 10.30
CA LYS A 43 -17.29 -5.31 9.94
C LYS A 43 -16.97 -6.35 11.03
N GLY A 44 -17.74 -7.43 11.04
CA GLY A 44 -17.49 -8.64 11.81
C GLY A 44 -17.25 -8.40 13.30
N SER A 45 -16.22 -9.04 13.87
CA SER A 45 -15.89 -8.95 15.30
C SER A 45 -15.48 -7.55 15.75
N ALA A 46 -15.04 -6.68 14.86
CA ALA A 46 -14.66 -5.29 15.17
C ALA A 46 -15.88 -4.37 15.35
N ALA A 47 -17.07 -4.75 14.89
CA ALA A 47 -18.28 -3.91 14.86
C ALA A 47 -18.82 -3.52 16.24
N ASN A 48 -18.59 -4.34 17.27
CA ASN A 48 -19.17 -4.15 18.61
C ASN A 48 -18.09 -4.06 19.72
N THR A 49 -16.87 -3.70 19.38
CA THR A 49 -15.78 -3.54 20.34
C THR A 49 -15.90 -2.23 21.11
N ALA A 50 -15.32 -2.21 22.33
CA ALA A 50 -15.20 -0.97 23.10
C ALA A 50 -14.42 0.12 22.33
N GLU A 51 -13.41 -0.30 21.56
CA GLU A 51 -12.62 0.58 20.66
C GLU A 51 -13.52 1.26 19.61
N TRP A 52 -14.39 0.49 18.93
CA TRP A 52 -15.35 1.04 17.98
C TRP A 52 -16.33 2.03 18.63
N MET A 53 -16.91 1.63 19.77
CA MET A 53 -17.87 2.49 20.49
C MET A 53 -17.21 3.78 20.96
N TYR A 54 -15.94 3.75 21.35
CA TYR A 54 -15.16 4.94 21.71
C TYR A 54 -14.90 5.82 20.48
N ALA A 55 -14.42 5.23 19.37
CA ALA A 55 -14.16 5.94 18.13
C ALA A 55 -15.43 6.65 17.61
N LYS A 56 -16.56 5.94 17.59
CA LYS A 56 -17.85 6.51 17.16
C LYS A 56 -18.28 7.69 18.03
N ARG A 57 -18.29 7.53 19.36
CA ARG A 57 -18.68 8.63 20.27
C ARG A 57 -17.76 9.84 20.12
N ARG A 58 -16.45 9.60 19.95
CA ARG A 58 -15.49 10.68 19.77
C ARG A 58 -15.73 11.43 18.46
N ALA A 59 -15.99 10.71 17.35
CA ALA A 59 -16.33 11.33 16.07
C ALA A 59 -17.61 12.16 16.16
N ASP A 60 -18.66 11.62 16.76
CA ASP A 60 -19.94 12.33 16.94
C ASP A 60 -19.74 13.63 17.76
N SER A 61 -18.96 13.57 18.85
CA SER A 61 -18.62 14.72 19.68
C SER A 61 -17.81 15.77 18.93
N LEU A 62 -16.75 15.36 18.21
CA LEU A 62 -15.92 16.27 17.42
C LEU A 62 -16.72 16.93 16.29
N SER A 63 -17.58 16.18 15.63
CA SER A 63 -18.46 16.69 14.57
C SER A 63 -19.44 17.74 15.10
N ALA A 64 -19.98 17.54 16.30
CA ALA A 64 -20.86 18.53 16.97
C ALA A 64 -20.10 19.82 17.29
N VAL A 65 -18.85 19.73 17.79
CA VAL A 65 -18.01 20.91 18.06
C VAL A 65 -17.70 21.66 16.75
N ILE A 66 -17.30 20.93 15.69
CA ILE A 66 -16.98 21.56 14.39
C ILE A 66 -18.22 22.22 13.78
N LYS A 67 -19.41 21.62 13.95
CA LYS A 67 -20.66 22.23 13.48
C LYS A 67 -20.97 23.54 14.21
N ALA A 68 -20.68 23.64 15.51
CA ALA A 68 -20.87 24.85 16.29
C ALA A 68 -19.77 25.90 16.04
N ASP A 69 -18.56 25.49 15.81
CA ASP A 69 -17.38 26.31 15.53
C ASP A 69 -16.57 25.69 14.36
N PRO A 70 -16.88 26.07 13.10
CA PRO A 70 -16.23 25.53 11.91
C PRO A 70 -14.73 25.85 11.82
N ASN A 71 -14.20 26.77 12.58
CA ASN A 71 -12.79 27.15 12.60
C ASN A 71 -12.01 26.50 13.75
N ASN A 72 -12.62 25.57 14.48
CA ASN A 72 -11.97 24.88 15.58
C ASN A 72 -10.89 23.89 15.08
N THR A 73 -9.72 24.43 14.76
CA THR A 73 -8.58 23.67 14.21
C THR A 73 -8.25 22.42 15.03
N LYS A 74 -8.30 22.50 16.36
CA LYS A 74 -8.00 21.36 17.24
C LYS A 74 -8.98 20.21 17.02
N SER A 75 -10.28 20.51 16.96
CA SER A 75 -11.32 19.48 16.73
C SER A 75 -11.30 18.94 15.30
N ILE A 76 -11.02 19.79 14.31
CA ILE A 76 -10.88 19.40 12.90
C ILE A 76 -9.73 18.39 12.75
N LEU A 77 -8.54 18.68 13.27
CA LEU A 77 -7.38 17.78 13.19
C LEU A 77 -7.58 16.52 14.02
N ALA A 78 -8.27 16.59 15.16
CA ALA A 78 -8.60 15.41 15.94
C ALA A 78 -9.56 14.46 15.18
N LEU A 79 -10.52 15.00 14.43
CA LEU A 79 -11.41 14.20 13.58
C LEU A 79 -10.67 13.61 12.37
N ALA A 80 -9.79 14.39 11.72
CA ALA A 80 -8.94 13.88 10.64
C ALA A 80 -8.05 12.73 11.11
N SER A 81 -7.41 12.86 12.28
CA SER A 81 -6.61 11.78 12.88
C SER A 81 -7.43 10.52 13.15
N LEU A 82 -8.68 10.68 13.57
CA LEU A 82 -9.59 9.55 13.79
C LEU A 82 -9.95 8.84 12.48
N PHE A 83 -10.20 9.57 11.39
CA PHE A 83 -10.42 8.97 10.07
C PHE A 83 -9.18 8.23 9.57
N ILE A 84 -7.97 8.77 9.74
CA ILE A 84 -6.72 8.10 9.41
C ILE A 84 -6.58 6.76 10.18
N GLN A 85 -6.95 6.77 11.46
CA GLN A 85 -6.97 5.54 12.26
C GLN A 85 -7.99 4.53 11.75
N GLU A 86 -9.21 4.96 11.42
CA GLU A 86 -10.26 4.08 10.89
C GLU A 86 -9.91 3.52 9.51
N ALA A 87 -9.20 4.27 8.66
CA ALA A 87 -8.67 3.75 7.40
C ALA A 87 -7.82 2.50 7.63
N ARG A 88 -6.89 2.54 8.58
CA ARG A 88 -6.02 1.41 8.93
C ARG A 88 -6.78 0.22 9.51
N VAL A 89 -7.72 0.49 10.42
CA VAL A 89 -8.47 -0.59 11.12
C VAL A 89 -9.42 -1.32 10.19
N THR A 90 -10.01 -0.60 9.22
CA THR A 90 -11.06 -1.13 8.34
C THR A 90 -10.56 -1.51 6.94
N GLY A 91 -9.37 -1.03 6.53
CA GLY A 91 -8.88 -1.13 5.16
C GLY A 91 -9.59 -0.19 4.18
N ASN A 92 -10.58 0.59 4.63
CA ASN A 92 -11.37 1.47 3.75
C ASN A 92 -10.67 2.84 3.56
N TYR A 93 -9.48 2.80 2.97
CA TYR A 93 -8.68 3.98 2.68
C TYR A 93 -9.42 4.96 1.75
N MET A 94 -10.15 4.44 0.74
CA MET A 94 -10.87 5.25 -0.24
C MET A 94 -11.87 6.23 0.40
N TYR A 95 -12.55 5.82 1.45
CA TYR A 95 -13.49 6.68 2.14
C TYR A 95 -12.79 7.57 3.17
N TYR A 96 -11.93 6.98 3.99
CA TYR A 96 -11.40 7.68 5.16
C TYR A 96 -10.25 8.63 4.82
N ASP A 97 -9.41 8.32 3.83
CA ASP A 97 -8.35 9.23 3.39
C ASP A 97 -8.94 10.48 2.73
N VAL A 98 -10.00 10.33 1.90
CA VAL A 98 -10.75 11.46 1.33
C VAL A 98 -11.37 12.31 2.43
N ALA A 99 -11.99 11.66 3.44
CA ALA A 99 -12.57 12.36 4.57
C ALA A 99 -11.52 13.15 5.35
N ALA A 100 -10.40 12.50 5.69
CA ALA A 100 -9.32 13.14 6.44
C ALA A 100 -8.67 14.27 5.64
N MET A 101 -8.39 14.07 4.33
CA MET A 101 -7.78 15.08 3.46
C MET A 101 -8.63 16.35 3.39
N LYS A 102 -9.96 16.22 3.29
CA LYS A 102 -10.86 17.38 3.32
C LYS A 102 -10.66 18.23 4.58
N TYR A 103 -10.67 17.61 5.76
CA TYR A 103 -10.51 18.33 7.03
C TYR A 103 -9.11 18.94 7.16
N VAL A 104 -8.09 18.23 6.72
CA VAL A 104 -6.70 18.74 6.70
C VAL A 104 -6.55 19.92 5.76
N ASN A 105 -7.11 19.86 4.56
CA ASN A 105 -7.05 20.94 3.58
C ASN A 105 -7.81 22.20 4.07
N ASN A 106 -8.90 22.03 4.80
CA ASN A 106 -9.59 23.17 5.41
C ASN A 106 -8.67 23.93 6.39
N VAL A 107 -7.91 23.22 7.23
CA VAL A 107 -6.93 23.86 8.11
C VAL A 107 -5.80 24.54 7.34
N LEU A 108 -5.28 23.87 6.30
CA LEU A 108 -4.16 24.42 5.51
C LEU A 108 -4.56 25.62 4.62
N LYS A 109 -5.85 25.77 4.32
CA LYS A 109 -6.39 26.94 3.62
C LYS A 109 -6.25 28.21 4.49
N ASP A 110 -6.47 28.09 5.79
CA ASP A 110 -6.39 29.21 6.73
C ASP A 110 -4.97 29.40 7.29
N ASP A 111 -4.26 28.30 7.57
CA ASP A 111 -2.87 28.27 8.06
C ASP A 111 -2.05 27.25 7.26
N SER A 112 -1.43 27.69 6.17
CA SER A 112 -0.63 26.85 5.26
C SER A 112 0.66 26.31 5.91
N THR A 113 1.00 26.77 7.11
CA THR A 113 2.17 26.37 7.90
C THR A 113 1.79 25.52 9.12
N ASN A 114 0.54 25.12 9.25
CA ASN A 114 0.09 24.30 10.36
C ASN A 114 0.82 22.94 10.36
N PHE A 115 1.68 22.75 11.34
CA PHE A 115 2.55 21.57 11.42
C PHE A 115 1.78 20.25 11.41
N ASN A 116 0.75 20.11 12.25
CA ASN A 116 -0.01 18.87 12.36
C ASN A 116 -0.82 18.60 11.09
N ALA A 117 -1.37 19.62 10.46
CA ALA A 117 -2.07 19.48 9.20
C ALA A 117 -1.13 19.02 8.08
N LEU A 118 0.10 19.55 7.99
CA LEU A 118 1.11 19.09 7.03
C LEU A 118 1.53 17.64 7.29
N VAL A 119 1.68 17.23 8.55
CA VAL A 119 1.99 15.85 8.93
C VAL A 119 0.89 14.90 8.46
N TYR A 120 -0.38 15.23 8.71
CA TYR A 120 -1.51 14.40 8.27
C TYR A 120 -1.66 14.40 6.76
N LYS A 121 -1.46 15.55 6.10
CA LYS A 121 -1.47 15.62 4.64
C LYS A 121 -0.43 14.69 4.03
N SER A 122 0.81 14.78 4.46
CA SER A 122 1.87 13.89 3.99
C SER A 122 1.53 12.41 4.21
N LEU A 123 1.00 12.06 5.38
CA LEU A 123 0.59 10.69 5.67
C LEU A 123 -0.49 10.18 4.71
N ILE A 124 -1.50 11.00 4.41
CA ILE A 124 -2.58 10.65 3.50
C ILE A 124 -2.05 10.56 2.06
N GLU A 125 -1.23 11.51 1.61
CA GLU A 125 -0.59 11.48 0.29
C GLU A 125 0.23 10.20 0.10
N LEU A 126 1.02 9.78 1.10
CA LEU A 126 1.76 8.52 1.07
C LEU A 126 0.82 7.30 1.05
N SER A 127 -0.28 7.33 1.80
CA SER A 127 -1.31 6.28 1.81
C SER A 127 -2.01 6.12 0.45
N GLN A 128 -2.19 7.21 -0.28
CA GLN A 128 -2.78 7.25 -1.61
C GLN A 128 -1.77 6.99 -2.74
N HIS A 129 -0.54 6.64 -2.41
CA HIS A 129 0.59 6.44 -3.33
C HIS A 129 1.02 7.71 -4.10
N HIS A 130 0.66 8.91 -3.62
CA HIS A 130 1.17 10.20 -4.09
C HIS A 130 2.53 10.46 -3.42
N PHE A 131 3.51 9.60 -3.70
CA PHE A 131 4.75 9.54 -2.93
C PHE A 131 5.63 10.78 -3.07
N ALA A 132 5.67 11.38 -4.25
CA ALA A 132 6.45 12.60 -4.50
C ALA A 132 5.87 13.79 -3.72
N GLU A 133 4.55 13.96 -3.75
CA GLU A 133 3.81 14.98 -3.04
C GLU A 133 3.91 14.78 -1.53
N GLY A 134 3.71 13.55 -1.06
CA GLY A 134 3.84 13.18 0.36
C GLY A 134 5.23 13.46 0.91
N LEU A 135 6.28 13.13 0.13
CA LEU A 135 7.66 13.44 0.49
C LEU A 135 7.91 14.96 0.54
N ALA A 136 7.41 15.73 -0.45
CA ALA A 136 7.53 17.19 -0.46
C ALA A 136 6.81 17.82 0.74
N THR A 137 5.60 17.35 1.06
CA THR A 137 4.83 17.82 2.23
C THR A 137 5.55 17.47 3.54
N ALA A 138 6.19 16.30 3.65
CA ALA A 138 7.00 15.92 4.81
C ALA A 138 8.21 16.85 5.00
N TYR A 139 8.89 17.26 3.92
CA TYR A 139 9.97 18.23 4.00
C TYR A 139 9.48 19.62 4.47
N ARG A 140 8.29 20.05 4.06
CA ARG A 140 7.68 21.29 4.58
C ARG A 140 7.40 21.19 6.09
N ALA A 141 6.85 20.07 6.54
CA ALA A 141 6.62 19.82 7.96
C ALA A 141 7.94 19.82 8.76
N LYS A 142 9.00 19.17 8.23
CA LYS A 142 10.34 19.17 8.83
C LYS A 142 10.93 20.56 8.98
N ALA A 143 10.72 21.45 8.00
CA ALA A 143 11.22 22.83 8.07
C ALA A 143 10.59 23.62 9.24
N ILE A 144 9.35 23.30 9.62
CA ILE A 144 8.65 23.93 10.74
C ILE A 144 9.09 23.34 12.09
N ASN A 145 9.17 22.00 12.17
CA ASN A 145 9.58 21.32 13.41
C ASN A 145 10.57 20.18 13.12
N PRO A 146 11.89 20.47 13.08
CA PRO A 146 12.92 19.48 12.81
C PRO A 146 13.23 18.53 13.97
N TYR A 147 12.57 18.69 15.13
CA TYR A 147 12.76 17.84 16.31
C TYR A 147 11.67 16.79 16.50
N ASN A 148 10.67 16.76 15.63
CA ASN A 148 9.59 15.79 15.70
C ASN A 148 9.98 14.47 15.01
N ALA A 149 10.10 13.37 15.76
CA ALA A 149 10.47 12.06 15.26
C ALA A 149 9.52 11.54 14.16
N TYR A 150 8.22 11.83 14.28
CA TYR A 150 7.22 11.33 13.33
C TYR A 150 7.43 11.85 11.90
N VAL A 151 7.87 13.10 11.76
CA VAL A 151 8.20 13.68 10.44
C VAL A 151 9.34 12.92 9.76
N TYR A 152 10.34 12.48 10.52
CA TYR A 152 11.40 11.64 9.96
C TYR A 152 10.89 10.29 9.49
N GLY A 153 9.86 9.73 10.16
CA GLY A 153 9.18 8.54 9.70
C GLY A 153 8.53 8.73 8.32
N LEU A 154 7.82 9.83 8.09
CA LEU A 154 7.25 10.17 6.78
C LEU A 154 8.35 10.37 5.72
N LEU A 155 9.48 10.97 6.10
CA LEU A 155 10.64 11.10 5.20
C LEU A 155 11.28 9.76 4.89
N VAL A 156 11.33 8.81 5.83
CA VAL A 156 11.78 7.43 5.54
C VAL A 156 10.86 6.80 4.50
N ASP A 157 9.55 6.78 4.77
CA ASP A 157 8.56 6.15 3.91
C ASP A 157 8.60 6.75 2.49
N GLY A 158 8.51 8.08 2.36
CA GLY A 158 8.56 8.75 1.06
C GLY A 158 9.89 8.56 0.32
N ASN A 159 11.03 8.57 1.01
CA ASN A 159 12.33 8.34 0.35
C ASN A 159 12.50 6.89 -0.11
N VAL A 160 12.01 5.89 0.65
CA VAL A 160 12.00 4.49 0.20
C VAL A 160 11.16 4.37 -1.07
N GLU A 161 9.96 4.92 -1.07
CA GLU A 161 9.06 4.84 -2.21
C GLU A 161 9.59 5.57 -3.46
N MET A 162 10.32 6.67 -3.28
CA MET A 162 11.00 7.37 -4.39
C MET A 162 12.35 6.73 -4.79
N GLY A 163 12.80 5.68 -4.10
CA GLY A 163 14.07 4.99 -4.39
C GLY A 163 15.33 5.72 -3.90
N ASN A 164 15.19 6.67 -2.97
CA ASN A 164 16.25 7.45 -2.34
C ASN A 164 16.73 6.76 -1.05
N TYR A 165 17.27 5.54 -1.16
CA TYR A 165 17.51 4.65 -0.01
C TYR A 165 18.51 5.20 0.99
N ASP A 166 19.58 5.89 0.57
CA ASP A 166 20.55 6.51 1.47
C ASP A 166 19.90 7.61 2.33
N SER A 167 19.03 8.41 1.73
CA SER A 167 18.23 9.41 2.45
C SER A 167 17.24 8.76 3.42
N ALA A 168 16.65 7.63 3.05
CA ALA A 168 15.76 6.88 3.93
C ALA A 168 16.52 6.38 5.18
N VAL A 169 17.71 5.81 5.01
CA VAL A 169 18.57 5.35 6.13
C VAL A 169 18.92 6.51 7.04
N ALA A 170 19.42 7.63 6.50
CA ALA A 170 19.79 8.81 7.30
C ALA A 170 18.58 9.39 8.10
N ASN A 171 17.38 9.37 7.52
CA ASN A 171 16.18 9.80 8.23
C ASN A 171 15.74 8.78 9.30
N ALA A 172 15.91 7.48 9.08
CA ALA A 172 15.61 6.44 10.07
C ALA A 172 16.55 6.53 11.28
N ASP A 173 17.83 6.75 11.06
CA ASP A 173 18.81 6.97 12.12
C ASP A 173 18.43 8.21 12.96
N LYS A 174 18.05 9.30 12.29
CA LYS A 174 17.60 10.51 12.98
C LYS A 174 16.33 10.29 13.77
N MET A 175 15.36 9.55 13.21
CA MET A 175 14.11 9.19 13.90
C MET A 175 14.38 8.39 15.17
N ALA A 176 15.20 7.33 15.06
CA ALA A 176 15.53 6.45 16.17
C ALA A 176 16.33 7.17 17.27
N ALA A 177 17.21 8.12 16.90
CA ALA A 177 17.93 8.94 17.85
C ALA A 177 17.03 9.91 18.64
N ILE A 178 15.94 10.41 18.03
CA ILE A 178 14.97 11.29 18.69
C ILE A 178 14.02 10.48 19.57
N ARG A 179 13.48 9.37 19.03
CA ARG A 179 12.47 8.56 19.69
C ARG A 179 12.57 7.08 19.29
N PRO A 180 13.23 6.24 20.10
CA PRO A 180 13.29 4.81 19.89
C PRO A 180 11.98 4.17 20.37
N ASP A 181 11.05 3.92 19.44
CA ASP A 181 9.72 3.34 19.72
C ASP A 181 9.29 2.34 18.62
N LEU A 182 8.08 1.81 18.73
CA LEU A 182 7.49 0.91 17.74
C LEU A 182 7.64 1.45 16.30
N THR A 183 7.38 2.75 16.09
CA THR A 183 7.36 3.34 14.75
C THR A 183 8.75 3.53 14.16
N SER A 184 9.75 3.79 14.99
CA SER A 184 11.15 3.87 14.55
C SER A 184 11.74 2.48 14.28
N TYR A 185 11.55 1.53 15.19
CA TYR A 185 12.07 0.18 15.01
C TYR A 185 11.46 -0.56 13.83
N SER A 186 10.16 -0.37 13.54
CA SER A 186 9.53 -0.98 12.36
C SER A 186 10.14 -0.47 11.04
N ARG A 187 10.49 0.82 10.94
CA ARG A 187 11.16 1.39 9.77
C ARG A 187 12.60 0.93 9.64
N VAL A 188 13.33 0.86 10.75
CA VAL A 188 14.69 0.26 10.77
C VAL A 188 14.64 -1.19 10.30
N SER A 189 13.64 -1.97 10.73
CA SER A 189 13.42 -3.33 10.26
C SER A 189 13.19 -3.40 8.75
N TYR A 190 12.31 -2.55 8.23
CA TYR A 190 12.00 -2.51 6.81
C TYR A 190 13.24 -2.14 5.95
N LEU A 191 14.03 -1.15 6.37
CA LEU A 191 15.27 -0.81 5.68
C LEU A 191 16.27 -1.96 5.71
N ARG A 192 16.46 -2.63 6.85
CA ARG A 192 17.33 -3.81 6.95
C ARG A 192 16.89 -4.92 6.02
N GLU A 193 15.59 -5.16 5.89
CA GLU A 193 15.04 -6.11 4.91
C GLU A 193 15.39 -5.70 3.47
N ILE A 194 15.18 -4.42 3.11
CA ILE A 194 15.52 -3.89 1.76
C ILE A 194 17.00 -4.12 1.43
N PHE A 195 17.88 -4.01 2.41
CA PHE A 195 19.32 -4.25 2.24
C PHE A 195 19.74 -5.72 2.51
N GLY A 196 18.79 -6.64 2.67
CA GLY A 196 19.03 -8.08 2.78
C GLY A 196 19.50 -8.57 4.17
N ASP A 197 19.50 -7.70 5.19
CA ASP A 197 19.80 -8.07 6.59
C ASP A 197 18.53 -8.59 7.29
N TYR A 198 18.09 -9.78 6.95
CA TYR A 198 16.89 -10.39 7.57
C TYR A 198 17.06 -10.64 9.07
N LYS A 199 18.28 -10.96 9.53
CA LYS A 199 18.53 -11.17 10.97
C LYS A 199 18.29 -9.88 11.75
N GLY A 200 18.88 -8.79 11.31
CA GLY A 200 18.68 -7.49 11.92
C GLY A 200 17.26 -6.93 11.73
N ALA A 201 16.62 -7.25 10.60
CA ALA A 201 15.20 -6.90 10.37
C ALA A 201 14.27 -7.58 11.38
N ILE A 202 14.43 -8.89 11.60
CA ILE A 202 13.66 -9.66 12.60
C ILE A 202 13.87 -9.10 14.01
N GLU A 203 15.13 -8.79 14.37
CA GLU A 203 15.44 -8.22 15.69
C GLU A 203 14.77 -6.86 15.89
N ALA A 204 14.89 -5.95 14.92
CA ALA A 204 14.28 -4.63 15.01
C ALA A 204 12.73 -4.72 15.03
N MET A 205 12.12 -5.61 14.24
CA MET A 205 10.66 -5.79 14.25
C MET A 205 10.17 -6.42 15.55
N ARG A 206 10.97 -7.31 16.18
CA ARG A 206 10.67 -7.84 17.50
C ARG A 206 10.68 -6.73 18.56
N MET A 207 11.72 -5.87 18.55
CA MET A 207 11.78 -4.70 19.44
C MET A 207 10.56 -3.78 19.24
N ALA A 208 10.15 -3.54 18.00
CA ALA A 208 8.95 -2.78 17.70
C ALA A 208 7.70 -3.40 18.33
N ALA A 209 7.48 -4.70 18.16
CA ALA A 209 6.32 -5.41 18.70
C ALA A 209 6.31 -5.45 20.25
N GLU A 210 7.48 -5.45 20.89
CA GLU A 210 7.63 -5.47 22.36
C GLU A 210 7.39 -4.08 22.99
N THR A 211 7.55 -3.00 22.24
CA THR A 211 7.34 -1.63 22.75
C THR A 211 5.90 -1.15 22.64
N GLY A 212 5.04 -1.86 21.92
CA GLY A 212 3.63 -1.51 21.71
C GLY A 212 2.69 -2.11 22.73
N GLY A 213 1.47 -1.54 22.83
CA GLY A 213 0.39 -2.07 23.69
C GLY A 213 -0.23 -3.34 23.10
N PRO A 214 -0.38 -4.43 23.89
CA PRO A 214 -1.01 -5.66 23.40
C PRO A 214 -2.45 -5.41 22.91
N GLY A 215 -2.79 -5.90 21.70
CA GLY A 215 -4.12 -5.75 21.11
C GLY A 215 -4.34 -4.42 20.37
N ASP A 216 -3.44 -3.43 20.52
CA ASP A 216 -3.46 -2.22 19.70
C ASP A 216 -3.22 -2.56 18.23
N GLU A 217 -3.92 -1.91 17.32
CA GLU A 217 -3.80 -2.18 15.88
C GLU A 217 -2.36 -2.07 15.38
N HIS A 218 -1.63 -1.02 15.76
CA HIS A 218 -0.24 -0.82 15.39
C HIS A 218 0.69 -1.93 15.88
N THR A 219 0.47 -2.40 17.12
CA THR A 219 1.27 -3.49 17.71
C THR A 219 0.99 -4.81 17.01
N GLU A 220 -0.28 -5.10 16.72
CA GLU A 220 -0.63 -6.35 16.06
C GLU A 220 -0.22 -6.35 14.57
N TRP A 221 -0.27 -5.19 13.90
CA TRP A 221 0.33 -5.01 12.59
C TRP A 221 1.84 -5.32 12.62
N THR A 222 2.56 -4.76 13.58
CA THR A 222 4.00 -5.01 13.76
C THR A 222 4.30 -6.48 14.01
N ARG A 223 3.46 -7.17 14.81
CA ARG A 223 3.56 -8.61 15.05
C ARG A 223 3.33 -9.43 13.78
N VAL A 224 2.36 -9.02 12.95
CA VAL A 224 2.15 -9.62 11.63
C VAL A 224 3.35 -9.40 10.71
N GLN A 225 3.97 -8.19 10.71
CA GLN A 225 5.19 -7.97 9.93
C GLN A 225 6.37 -8.83 10.41
N LEU A 226 6.50 -9.04 11.71
CA LEU A 226 7.49 -9.98 12.26
C LEU A 226 7.23 -11.42 11.75
N ALA A 227 5.97 -11.85 11.72
CA ALA A 227 5.59 -13.15 11.19
C ALA A 227 5.90 -13.26 9.68
N ASN A 228 5.65 -12.21 8.91
CA ASN A 228 5.99 -12.14 7.48
C ASN A 228 7.52 -12.29 7.24
N LEU A 229 8.35 -11.69 8.10
CA LEU A 229 9.80 -11.89 8.05
C LEU A 229 10.21 -13.35 8.34
N TYR A 230 9.53 -14.02 9.25
CA TYR A 230 9.73 -15.45 9.49
C TYR A 230 9.29 -16.30 8.28
N GLU A 231 8.16 -15.97 7.61
CA GLU A 231 7.78 -16.65 6.36
C GLU A 231 8.86 -16.48 5.26
N LYS A 232 9.37 -15.25 5.08
CA LYS A 232 10.42 -14.96 4.08
C LYS A 232 11.72 -15.71 4.35
N THR A 233 11.97 -16.08 5.60
CA THR A 233 13.14 -16.87 6.01
C THR A 233 12.84 -18.36 6.18
N GLY A 234 11.60 -18.83 5.87
CA GLY A 234 11.20 -20.23 5.93
C GLY A 234 10.86 -20.75 7.32
N ASP A 235 10.81 -19.88 8.32
CA ASP A 235 10.45 -20.27 9.71
C ASP A 235 8.94 -20.18 9.94
N TYR A 236 8.21 -21.08 9.28
CA TYR A 236 6.74 -21.11 9.36
C TYR A 236 6.21 -21.39 10.76
N LYS A 237 6.99 -22.08 11.60
CA LYS A 237 6.59 -22.36 12.98
C LYS A 237 6.51 -21.09 13.80
N ARG A 238 7.53 -20.21 13.70
CA ARG A 238 7.51 -18.91 14.39
C ARG A 238 6.48 -17.97 13.75
N ALA A 239 6.31 -18.00 12.42
CA ALA A 239 5.28 -17.23 11.76
C ALA A 239 3.88 -17.59 12.26
N ASP A 240 3.52 -18.89 12.26
CA ASP A 240 2.25 -19.39 12.78
C ASP A 240 2.01 -18.95 14.24
N THR A 241 3.04 -19.07 15.07
CA THR A 241 2.97 -18.64 16.49
C THR A 241 2.62 -17.15 16.58
N MET A 242 3.29 -16.27 15.83
CA MET A 242 3.05 -14.82 15.90
C MET A 242 1.64 -14.46 15.41
N TYR A 243 1.14 -15.09 14.34
CA TYR A 243 -0.23 -14.89 13.86
C TYR A 243 -1.27 -15.31 14.91
N ASN A 244 -1.07 -16.46 15.56
CA ASN A 244 -1.98 -16.93 16.61
C ASN A 244 -1.93 -16.04 17.86
N VAL A 245 -0.75 -15.53 18.25
CA VAL A 245 -0.64 -14.54 19.33
C VAL A 245 -1.42 -13.28 18.98
N SER A 246 -1.27 -12.78 17.75
CA SER A 246 -2.03 -11.62 17.28
C SER A 246 -3.54 -11.84 17.33
N LEU A 247 -4.02 -13.01 16.90
CA LEU A 247 -5.45 -13.35 16.96
C LEU A 247 -5.99 -13.51 18.40
N ASN A 248 -5.15 -13.95 19.32
CA ASN A 248 -5.52 -14.03 20.74
C ASN A 248 -5.66 -12.64 21.39
N LEU A 249 -4.78 -11.69 21.00
CA LEU A 249 -4.78 -10.33 21.52
C LEU A 249 -5.78 -9.41 20.81
N ARG A 250 -6.01 -9.65 19.51
CA ARG A 250 -6.97 -8.91 18.67
C ARG A 250 -7.81 -9.91 17.86
N PRO A 251 -8.89 -10.45 18.43
CA PRO A 251 -9.71 -11.46 17.77
C PRO A 251 -10.27 -10.98 16.42
N GLY A 252 -10.08 -11.79 15.37
CA GLY A 252 -10.54 -11.46 14.03
C GLY A 252 -9.63 -10.46 13.29
N TYR A 253 -8.37 -10.31 13.70
CA TYR A 253 -7.43 -9.45 12.97
C TYR A 253 -7.14 -10.03 11.58
N ALA A 254 -7.66 -9.37 10.54
CA ALA A 254 -7.71 -9.88 9.17
C ALA A 254 -6.31 -10.22 8.61
N TYR A 255 -5.30 -9.40 8.90
CA TYR A 255 -3.93 -9.61 8.42
C TYR A 255 -3.26 -10.85 9.05
N ALA A 256 -3.58 -11.16 10.30
CA ALA A 256 -3.11 -12.39 10.93
C ALA A 256 -3.83 -13.63 10.35
N LEU A 257 -5.12 -13.54 10.02
CA LEU A 257 -5.85 -14.58 9.30
C LEU A 257 -5.25 -14.81 7.90
N ALA A 258 -4.93 -13.76 7.16
CA ALA A 258 -4.26 -13.86 5.87
C ALA A 258 -2.89 -14.54 5.98
N GLY A 259 -2.12 -14.24 7.04
CA GLY A 259 -0.86 -14.94 7.34
C GLY A 259 -1.05 -16.44 7.59
N LEU A 260 -2.03 -16.83 8.39
CA LEU A 260 -2.36 -18.26 8.60
C LEU A 260 -2.83 -18.94 7.32
N ALA A 261 -3.49 -18.21 6.40
CA ALA A 261 -3.84 -18.73 5.10
C ALA A 261 -2.60 -19.04 4.26
N ARG A 262 -1.60 -18.14 4.23
CA ARG A 262 -0.32 -18.39 3.54
C ARG A 262 0.43 -19.61 4.13
N VAL A 263 0.52 -19.70 5.45
CA VAL A 263 1.14 -20.86 6.13
C VAL A 263 0.41 -22.17 5.76
N SER A 264 -0.93 -22.15 5.69
CA SER A 264 -1.72 -23.31 5.27
C SER A 264 -1.46 -23.66 3.79
N ALA A 265 -1.36 -22.66 2.92
CA ALA A 265 -1.05 -22.87 1.48
C ALA A 265 0.33 -23.48 1.25
N VAL A 266 1.33 -23.13 2.05
CA VAL A 266 2.68 -23.75 2.02
C VAL A 266 2.61 -25.25 2.34
N SER A 267 1.70 -25.65 3.20
CA SER A 267 1.46 -27.07 3.55
C SER A 267 0.51 -27.78 2.56
N ASN A 268 0.14 -27.14 1.46
CA ASN A 268 -0.84 -27.58 0.46
C ASN A 268 -2.27 -27.80 1.03
N ASP A 269 -2.57 -27.27 2.22
CA ASP A 269 -3.93 -27.25 2.77
C ASP A 269 -4.73 -26.06 2.22
N TYR A 270 -5.06 -26.15 0.94
CA TYR A 270 -5.73 -25.07 0.23
C TYR A 270 -7.15 -24.82 0.74
N ASN A 271 -7.85 -25.84 1.22
CA ASN A 271 -9.18 -25.65 1.80
C ASN A 271 -9.14 -24.77 3.05
N LYS A 272 -8.18 -25.01 3.93
CA LYS A 272 -7.96 -24.21 5.13
C LYS A 272 -7.49 -22.79 4.78
N ALA A 273 -6.60 -22.65 3.81
CA ALA A 273 -6.15 -21.36 3.30
C ALA A 273 -7.32 -20.52 2.76
N ILE A 274 -8.18 -21.10 1.92
CA ILE A 274 -9.40 -20.44 1.40
C ILE A 274 -10.32 -20.01 2.54
N ALA A 275 -10.53 -20.87 3.54
CA ALA A 275 -11.37 -20.53 4.68
C ALA A 275 -10.85 -19.33 5.48
N TYR A 276 -9.53 -19.25 5.73
CA TYR A 276 -8.90 -18.12 6.38
C TYR A 276 -8.98 -16.84 5.55
N TYR A 277 -8.67 -16.89 4.25
CA TYR A 277 -8.78 -15.70 3.38
C TYR A 277 -10.21 -15.19 3.27
N LYS A 278 -11.20 -16.07 3.11
CA LYS A 278 -12.62 -15.66 3.07
C LYS A 278 -13.03 -14.98 4.37
N LYS A 279 -12.55 -15.49 5.52
CA LYS A 279 -12.80 -14.85 6.81
C LYS A 279 -12.11 -13.49 6.89
N ALA A 280 -10.85 -13.37 6.46
CA ALA A 280 -10.12 -12.11 6.43
C ALA A 280 -10.82 -11.07 5.53
N ASP A 281 -11.20 -11.45 4.31
CA ASP A 281 -11.92 -10.61 3.33
C ASP A 281 -13.28 -10.12 3.83
N SER A 282 -13.93 -10.89 4.70
CA SER A 282 -15.20 -10.46 5.31
C SER A 282 -15.04 -9.41 6.43
N LEU A 283 -13.82 -9.13 6.87
CA LEU A 283 -13.53 -8.26 8.01
C LEU A 283 -12.96 -6.89 7.63
N VAL A 284 -12.27 -6.80 6.49
CA VAL A 284 -11.64 -5.56 6.01
C VAL A 284 -11.85 -5.36 4.52
N ASP A 285 -11.71 -4.12 4.04
CA ASP A 285 -11.82 -3.76 2.63
C ASP A 285 -10.42 -3.69 1.98
N ASP A 286 -9.63 -4.75 2.10
CA ASP A 286 -8.27 -4.81 1.57
C ASP A 286 -8.22 -5.66 0.29
N VAL A 287 -7.82 -5.03 -0.81
CA VAL A 287 -7.73 -5.66 -2.13
C VAL A 287 -6.66 -6.75 -2.18
N ALA A 288 -5.54 -6.58 -1.43
CA ALA A 288 -4.46 -7.56 -1.40
C ALA A 288 -4.92 -8.93 -0.87
N ILE A 289 -5.85 -8.96 0.11
CA ILE A 289 -6.44 -10.20 0.61
C ILE A 289 -7.24 -10.93 -0.49
N LYS A 290 -7.96 -10.19 -1.35
CA LYS A 290 -8.67 -10.76 -2.50
C LYS A 290 -7.71 -11.30 -3.56
N GLU A 291 -6.59 -10.61 -3.77
CA GLU A 291 -5.55 -11.08 -4.70
C GLU A 291 -4.93 -12.39 -4.25
N GLU A 292 -4.60 -12.51 -2.96
CA GLU A 292 -4.07 -13.74 -2.38
C GLU A 292 -5.12 -14.87 -2.42
N LEU A 293 -6.40 -14.56 -2.17
CA LEU A 293 -7.49 -15.53 -2.30
C LEU A 293 -7.66 -16.05 -3.74
N ALA A 294 -7.55 -15.16 -4.75
CA ALA A 294 -7.60 -15.57 -6.15
C ALA A 294 -6.49 -16.57 -6.48
N GLU A 295 -5.27 -16.33 -5.98
CA GLU A 295 -4.15 -17.25 -6.17
C GLU A 295 -4.40 -18.60 -5.50
N VAL A 296 -4.93 -18.63 -4.29
CA VAL A 296 -5.20 -19.91 -3.60
C VAL A 296 -6.33 -20.69 -4.25
N TYR A 297 -7.36 -20.04 -4.83
CA TYR A 297 -8.36 -20.72 -5.66
C TYR A 297 -7.71 -21.41 -6.87
N ARG A 298 -6.78 -20.74 -7.53
CA ARG A 298 -6.04 -21.33 -8.67
C ARG A 298 -5.24 -22.58 -8.24
N LEU A 299 -4.57 -22.52 -7.09
CA LEU A 299 -3.81 -23.64 -6.51
C LEU A 299 -4.71 -24.82 -6.12
N ALA A 300 -5.92 -24.53 -5.66
CA ALA A 300 -6.93 -25.53 -5.36
C ALA A 300 -7.60 -26.13 -6.62
N GLY A 301 -7.24 -25.65 -7.83
CA GLY A 301 -7.84 -26.08 -9.09
C GLY A 301 -9.15 -25.40 -9.45
N ASP A 302 -9.63 -24.44 -8.64
CA ASP A 302 -10.86 -23.69 -8.91
C ASP A 302 -10.54 -22.44 -9.75
N ASN A 303 -10.18 -22.69 -11.01
CA ASN A 303 -9.79 -21.63 -11.95
C ASN A 303 -10.91 -20.63 -12.20
N LYS A 304 -12.18 -21.05 -12.11
CA LYS A 304 -13.34 -20.16 -12.30
C LYS A 304 -13.40 -19.11 -11.21
N LYS A 305 -13.35 -19.52 -9.93
CA LYS A 305 -13.33 -18.55 -8.80
C LYS A 305 -12.08 -17.70 -8.77
N SER A 306 -10.93 -18.25 -9.17
CA SER A 306 -9.69 -17.48 -9.32
C SER A 306 -9.88 -16.30 -10.28
N GLU A 307 -10.41 -16.58 -11.49
CA GLU A 307 -10.63 -15.55 -12.51
C GLU A 307 -11.70 -14.53 -12.09
N GLU A 308 -12.82 -15.00 -11.54
CA GLU A 308 -13.90 -14.11 -11.02
C GLU A 308 -13.35 -13.16 -9.94
N THR A 309 -12.54 -13.68 -9.01
CA THR A 309 -11.94 -12.88 -7.94
C THR A 309 -10.90 -11.89 -8.50
N ALA A 310 -10.07 -12.31 -9.44
CA ALA A 310 -9.10 -11.41 -10.08
C ALA A 310 -9.78 -10.27 -10.88
N LYS A 311 -10.88 -10.55 -11.58
CA LYS A 311 -11.68 -9.51 -12.25
C LYS A 311 -12.27 -8.50 -11.27
N LYS A 312 -12.74 -8.98 -10.10
CA LYS A 312 -13.25 -8.08 -9.05
C LYS A 312 -12.14 -7.20 -8.46
N VAL A 313 -10.92 -7.72 -8.33
CA VAL A 313 -9.74 -6.93 -7.95
C VAL A 313 -9.49 -5.80 -8.96
N ILE A 314 -9.48 -6.12 -10.26
CA ILE A 314 -9.28 -5.10 -11.32
C ILE A 314 -10.38 -4.03 -11.26
N GLU A 315 -11.65 -4.43 -11.10
CA GLU A 315 -12.77 -3.50 -10.96
C GLU A 315 -12.55 -2.51 -9.80
N LEU A 316 -12.26 -3.03 -8.59
CA LEU A 316 -12.03 -2.21 -7.40
C LEU A 316 -10.83 -1.27 -7.54
N LEU A 317 -9.70 -1.75 -8.08
CA LEU A 317 -8.53 -0.92 -8.31
C LEU A 317 -8.77 0.17 -9.36
N SER A 318 -9.54 -0.16 -10.42
CA SER A 318 -9.87 0.78 -11.48
C SER A 318 -10.85 1.86 -11.00
N GLU A 319 -11.84 1.52 -10.19
CA GLU A 319 -12.74 2.49 -9.54
C GLU A 319 -11.95 3.46 -8.66
N ASN A 320 -10.98 2.95 -7.91
CA ASN A 320 -10.09 3.75 -7.06
C ASN A 320 -9.22 4.73 -7.88
N ALA A 321 -8.67 4.26 -9.00
CA ALA A 321 -7.87 5.08 -9.90
C ALA A 321 -8.70 6.16 -10.62
N GLN A 322 -9.95 5.85 -11.00
CA GLN A 322 -10.86 6.82 -11.64
C GLN A 322 -11.25 7.98 -10.71
N ALA A 323 -11.42 7.72 -9.43
CA ALA A 323 -11.68 8.78 -8.46
C ALA A 323 -10.56 9.83 -8.46
N GLY A 324 -9.32 9.42 -8.73
CA GLY A 324 -8.18 10.32 -8.87
C GLY A 324 -8.14 11.14 -10.16
N ASN A 325 -8.71 10.64 -11.24
CA ASN A 325 -8.81 11.40 -12.49
C ASN A 325 -9.78 12.58 -12.38
N ASP A 326 -10.78 12.46 -11.51
CA ASP A 326 -11.75 13.53 -11.24
C ASP A 326 -11.21 14.61 -10.28
N ASP A 327 -10.33 14.21 -9.37
CA ASP A 327 -9.64 15.09 -8.42
C ASP A 327 -8.30 14.43 -8.00
N GLU A 328 -7.19 14.94 -8.53
CA GLU A 328 -5.84 14.42 -8.25
C GLU A 328 -5.48 14.40 -6.76
N SER A 329 -6.19 15.19 -5.92
CA SER A 329 -5.94 15.24 -4.48
C SER A 329 -6.56 14.07 -3.69
N ILE A 330 -7.42 13.25 -4.32
CA ILE A 330 -8.19 12.18 -3.66
C ILE A 330 -8.08 10.80 -4.32
N GLY A 331 -7.34 10.68 -5.42
CA GLY A 331 -7.17 9.42 -6.14
C GLY A 331 -6.06 8.57 -5.57
N HIS A 332 -6.23 7.26 -5.65
CA HIS A 332 -5.18 6.31 -5.31
C HIS A 332 -4.45 5.84 -6.57
N TYR A 333 -3.13 6.00 -6.62
CA TYR A 333 -2.34 5.47 -7.73
C TYR A 333 -2.10 3.97 -7.53
N ALA A 334 -2.93 3.15 -8.19
CA ALA A 334 -2.92 1.69 -8.07
C ALA A 334 -2.25 0.99 -9.27
N ASP A 335 -1.38 1.68 -10.01
CA ASP A 335 -0.86 1.16 -11.27
C ASP A 335 0.03 -0.08 -11.09
N ARG A 336 0.79 -0.16 -9.99
CA ARG A 336 1.59 -1.34 -9.70
C ARG A 336 0.72 -2.57 -9.41
N GLU A 337 -0.32 -2.41 -8.62
CA GLU A 337 -1.31 -3.44 -8.29
C GLU A 337 -2.10 -3.87 -9.55
N LEU A 338 -2.53 -2.91 -10.37
CA LEU A 338 -3.20 -3.17 -11.64
C LEU A 338 -2.29 -3.96 -12.60
N ALA A 339 -0.99 -3.64 -12.66
CA ALA A 339 -0.07 -4.40 -13.49
C ALA A 339 -0.04 -5.89 -13.12
N TYR A 340 0.00 -6.22 -11.81
CA TYR A 340 -0.05 -7.61 -11.35
C TYR A 340 -1.43 -8.25 -11.57
N ALA A 341 -2.51 -7.51 -11.33
CA ALA A 341 -3.87 -8.01 -11.53
C ALA A 341 -4.14 -8.35 -13.01
N TYR A 342 -3.69 -7.50 -13.95
CA TYR A 342 -3.79 -7.78 -15.37
C TYR A 342 -2.93 -8.97 -15.83
N LEU A 343 -1.76 -9.20 -15.23
CA LEU A 343 -0.98 -10.43 -15.48
C LEU A 343 -1.76 -11.69 -15.11
N LYS A 344 -2.52 -11.68 -14.01
CA LYS A 344 -3.32 -12.84 -13.54
C LYS A 344 -4.45 -13.20 -14.52
N VAL A 345 -4.98 -12.24 -15.25
CA VAL A 345 -6.01 -12.46 -16.29
C VAL A 345 -5.44 -12.49 -17.70
N ASN A 346 -4.11 -12.58 -17.84
CA ASN A 346 -3.35 -12.68 -19.11
C ASN A 346 -3.49 -11.45 -20.04
N GLU A 347 -3.87 -10.30 -19.51
CA GLU A 347 -3.95 -9.00 -20.22
C GLU A 347 -2.58 -8.29 -20.17
N LYS A 348 -1.58 -8.88 -20.85
CA LYS A 348 -0.17 -8.48 -20.71
C LYS A 348 0.14 -7.09 -21.24
N ASP A 349 -0.63 -6.56 -22.20
CA ASP A 349 -0.45 -5.21 -22.74
C ASP A 349 -0.89 -4.18 -21.73
N LYS A 350 -2.04 -4.37 -21.09
CA LYS A 350 -2.50 -3.52 -20.00
C LYS A 350 -1.58 -3.58 -18.79
N ALA A 351 -1.08 -4.78 -18.46
CA ALA A 351 -0.09 -4.93 -17.41
C ALA A 351 1.18 -4.09 -17.66
N LEU A 352 1.66 -4.05 -18.92
CA LEU A 352 2.80 -3.22 -19.29
C LEU A 352 2.48 -1.73 -19.24
N GLU A 353 1.31 -1.32 -19.70
CA GLU A 353 0.84 0.06 -19.63
C GLU A 353 0.88 0.58 -18.19
N HIS A 354 0.23 -0.11 -17.26
CA HIS A 354 0.21 0.24 -15.85
C HIS A 354 1.60 0.17 -15.19
N ALA A 355 2.41 -0.85 -15.48
CA ALA A 355 3.77 -0.94 -14.96
C ALA A 355 4.64 0.25 -15.41
N MET A 356 4.46 0.74 -16.66
CA MET A 356 5.19 1.88 -17.18
C MET A 356 4.66 3.22 -16.63
N LEU A 357 3.35 3.36 -16.37
CA LEU A 357 2.80 4.53 -15.69
C LEU A 357 3.45 4.68 -14.31
N GLU A 358 3.52 3.59 -13.55
CA GLU A 358 4.17 3.62 -12.24
C GLU A 358 5.69 3.86 -12.33
N TYR A 359 6.35 3.26 -13.31
CA TYR A 359 7.78 3.49 -13.55
C TYR A 359 8.08 4.97 -13.85
N ASN A 360 7.25 5.63 -14.60
CA ASN A 360 7.44 7.06 -14.93
C ASN A 360 7.34 7.95 -13.68
N ARG A 361 6.54 7.58 -12.68
CA ARG A 361 6.46 8.32 -11.41
C ARG A 361 7.66 8.09 -10.50
N ARG A 362 8.19 6.86 -10.43
CA ARG A 362 9.29 6.48 -9.49
C ARG A 362 10.29 5.49 -10.12
N PRO A 363 11.04 5.94 -11.11
CA PRO A 363 11.95 5.05 -11.87
C PRO A 363 13.12 4.49 -11.04
N ALA A 364 13.42 5.11 -9.90
CA ALA A 364 14.48 4.65 -9.02
C ALA A 364 14.02 3.62 -7.97
N ASN A 365 12.72 3.35 -7.82
CA ASN A 365 12.20 2.39 -6.85
C ASN A 365 12.48 0.93 -7.28
N ILE A 366 12.96 0.09 -6.36
CA ILE A 366 13.33 -1.31 -6.65
C ILE A 366 12.12 -2.17 -6.99
N ASP A 367 10.99 -1.98 -6.30
CA ASP A 367 9.78 -2.79 -6.50
C ASP A 367 9.09 -2.45 -7.83
N VAL A 368 9.13 -1.17 -8.22
CA VAL A 368 8.62 -0.73 -9.53
C VAL A 368 9.47 -1.32 -10.66
N ASN A 369 10.78 -1.30 -10.51
CA ASN A 369 11.69 -1.93 -11.48
C ASN A 369 11.47 -3.46 -11.55
N GLU A 370 11.27 -4.13 -10.41
CA GLU A 370 10.88 -5.54 -10.38
C GLU A 370 9.58 -5.79 -11.14
N THR A 371 8.56 -4.94 -10.93
CA THR A 371 7.26 -5.04 -11.61
C THR A 371 7.42 -4.98 -13.12
N VAL A 372 8.12 -3.96 -13.64
CA VAL A 372 8.36 -3.82 -15.09
C VAL A 372 9.13 -5.03 -15.63
N ALA A 373 10.18 -5.48 -14.93
CA ALA A 373 10.95 -6.65 -15.33
C ALA A 373 10.09 -7.92 -15.40
N TRP A 374 9.20 -8.11 -14.41
CA TRP A 374 8.32 -9.28 -14.35
C TRP A 374 7.24 -9.25 -15.43
N VAL A 375 6.71 -8.07 -15.76
CA VAL A 375 5.77 -7.90 -16.89
C VAL A 375 6.46 -8.25 -18.22
N TYR A 376 7.66 -7.76 -18.50
CA TYR A 376 8.42 -8.13 -19.69
C TYR A 376 8.73 -9.64 -19.73
N TYR A 377 9.06 -10.25 -18.59
CA TYR A 377 9.25 -11.71 -18.50
C TYR A 377 7.99 -12.47 -18.95
N ASN A 378 6.82 -12.09 -18.43
CA ASN A 378 5.54 -12.72 -18.78
C ASN A 378 5.12 -12.50 -20.24
N ARG A 379 5.65 -11.44 -20.89
CA ARG A 379 5.50 -11.18 -22.32
C ARG A 379 6.47 -11.99 -23.20
N GLY A 380 7.45 -12.67 -22.60
CA GLY A 380 8.54 -13.36 -23.31
C GLY A 380 9.64 -12.42 -23.83
N GLU A 381 9.63 -11.15 -23.40
CA GLU A 381 10.56 -10.09 -23.83
C GLU A 381 11.77 -10.01 -22.88
N TYR A 382 12.47 -11.14 -22.69
CA TYR A 382 13.49 -11.31 -21.64
C TYR A 382 14.63 -10.32 -21.70
N ALA A 383 15.09 -9.95 -22.90
CA ALA A 383 16.15 -8.96 -23.09
C ALA A 383 15.73 -7.57 -22.56
N LYS A 384 14.45 -7.18 -22.70
CA LYS A 384 13.92 -5.93 -22.18
C LYS A 384 13.77 -5.95 -20.66
N ALA A 385 13.60 -7.12 -20.04
CA ALA A 385 13.52 -7.26 -18.60
C ALA A 385 14.86 -7.00 -17.87
N LEU A 386 16.01 -7.25 -18.54
CA LEU A 386 17.34 -7.19 -17.92
C LEU A 386 17.70 -5.86 -17.24
N PRO A 387 17.55 -4.68 -17.85
CA PRO A 387 17.92 -3.43 -17.21
C PRO A 387 17.08 -3.17 -15.95
N TYR A 388 15.82 -3.51 -15.97
CA TYR A 388 14.91 -3.31 -14.84
C TYR A 388 15.20 -4.28 -13.68
N ILE A 389 15.41 -5.56 -13.95
CA ILE A 389 15.75 -6.51 -12.87
C ILE A 389 17.12 -6.17 -12.24
N LYS A 390 18.09 -5.69 -13.03
CA LYS A 390 19.36 -5.20 -12.50
C LYS A 390 19.17 -3.99 -11.58
N ALA A 391 18.27 -3.06 -11.94
CA ALA A 391 17.93 -1.91 -11.09
C ALA A 391 17.19 -2.33 -9.81
N ALA A 392 16.31 -3.35 -9.88
CA ALA A 392 15.62 -3.91 -8.72
C ALA A 392 16.58 -4.56 -7.69
N LEU A 393 17.71 -5.10 -8.15
CA LEU A 393 18.70 -5.75 -7.30
C LEU A 393 19.73 -4.79 -6.67
N LYS A 394 19.65 -3.47 -6.91
CA LYS A 394 20.69 -2.50 -6.51
C LYS A 394 20.96 -2.41 -5.01
N THR A 395 20.02 -2.80 -4.17
CA THR A 395 20.15 -2.80 -2.71
C THR A 395 20.70 -4.11 -2.13
N ASN A 396 21.02 -5.09 -2.98
CA ASN A 396 21.38 -6.45 -2.57
C ASN A 396 20.31 -7.13 -1.71
N SER A 397 19.03 -6.78 -1.91
CA SER A 397 17.90 -7.40 -1.24
C SER A 397 17.94 -8.92 -1.38
N LYS A 398 17.65 -9.62 -0.29
CA LYS A 398 17.50 -11.07 -0.25
C LYS A 398 16.03 -11.49 -0.29
N ASN A 399 15.14 -10.62 -0.77
CA ASN A 399 13.74 -10.94 -0.94
C ASN A 399 13.59 -12.17 -1.84
N PRO A 400 12.97 -13.26 -1.36
CA PRO A 400 12.96 -14.52 -2.10
C PRO A 400 12.12 -14.46 -3.40
N VAL A 401 11.09 -13.61 -3.45
CA VAL A 401 10.30 -13.38 -4.68
C VAL A 401 11.15 -12.66 -5.72
N LEU A 402 11.83 -11.58 -5.32
CA LEU A 402 12.74 -10.82 -6.18
C LEU A 402 13.86 -11.73 -6.73
N LEU A 403 14.51 -12.50 -5.86
CA LEU A 403 15.60 -13.41 -6.28
C LEU A 403 15.08 -14.50 -7.23
N SER A 404 13.90 -15.09 -6.98
CA SER A 404 13.29 -16.07 -7.88
C SER A 404 12.99 -15.46 -9.25
N ARG A 405 12.35 -14.30 -9.31
CA ARG A 405 12.04 -13.60 -10.57
C ARG A 405 13.32 -13.20 -11.30
N ALA A 406 14.32 -12.69 -10.58
CA ALA A 406 15.60 -12.35 -11.17
C ALA A 406 16.30 -13.58 -11.79
N GLY A 407 16.34 -14.68 -11.05
CA GLY A 407 16.91 -15.92 -11.55
C GLY A 407 16.21 -16.45 -12.80
N LEU A 408 14.88 -16.42 -12.84
CA LEU A 408 14.11 -16.83 -14.02
C LEU A 408 14.36 -15.90 -15.21
N ILE A 409 14.43 -14.59 -15.00
CA ILE A 409 14.74 -13.62 -16.06
C ILE A 409 16.13 -13.87 -16.62
N TYR A 410 17.16 -14.02 -15.76
CA TYR A 410 18.51 -14.32 -16.19
C TYR A 410 18.61 -15.66 -16.93
N TYR A 411 17.91 -16.70 -16.44
CA TYR A 411 17.85 -18.00 -17.12
C TYR A 411 17.31 -17.90 -18.54
N LYS A 412 16.15 -17.26 -18.71
CA LYS A 412 15.52 -17.08 -20.04
C LYS A 412 16.30 -16.13 -20.95
N ALA A 413 17.06 -15.20 -20.38
CA ALA A 413 17.97 -14.32 -21.13
C ALA A 413 19.32 -14.97 -21.46
N GLY A 414 19.55 -16.24 -21.08
CA GLY A 414 20.77 -17.01 -21.40
C GLY A 414 21.92 -16.88 -20.41
N ASN A 415 21.76 -16.11 -19.34
CA ASN A 415 22.79 -15.96 -18.29
C ASN A 415 22.59 -17.00 -17.18
N LYS A 416 23.10 -18.22 -17.43
CA LYS A 416 22.91 -19.36 -16.51
C LYS A 416 23.66 -19.22 -15.18
N GLU A 417 24.76 -18.49 -15.12
CA GLU A 417 25.55 -18.31 -13.90
C GLU A 417 24.79 -17.44 -12.89
N LEU A 418 24.38 -16.24 -13.30
CA LEU A 418 23.57 -15.37 -12.45
C LEU A 418 22.24 -16.01 -12.08
N ALA A 419 21.61 -16.74 -13.01
CA ALA A 419 20.38 -17.46 -12.74
C ALA A 419 20.57 -18.46 -11.59
N ARG A 420 21.61 -19.30 -11.68
CA ARG A 420 21.93 -20.31 -10.65
C ARG A 420 22.19 -19.66 -9.29
N GLU A 421 23.00 -18.60 -9.27
CA GLU A 421 23.29 -17.85 -8.04
C GLU A 421 22.01 -17.36 -7.34
N MET A 422 21.11 -16.69 -8.08
CA MET A 422 19.86 -16.15 -7.52
C MET A 422 18.93 -17.27 -7.03
N LEU A 423 18.72 -18.31 -7.83
CA LEU A 423 17.79 -19.40 -7.50
C LEU A 423 18.30 -20.29 -6.35
N GLN A 424 19.61 -20.48 -6.22
CA GLN A 424 20.18 -21.19 -5.07
C GLN A 424 19.98 -20.44 -3.75
N GLN A 425 20.14 -19.13 -3.74
CA GLN A 425 19.86 -18.30 -2.56
C GLN A 425 18.41 -18.43 -2.11
N THR A 426 17.46 -18.49 -3.04
CA THR A 426 16.04 -18.68 -2.73
C THR A 426 15.76 -20.08 -2.18
N SER A 427 16.34 -21.13 -2.78
CA SER A 427 16.04 -22.52 -2.41
C SER A 427 16.55 -22.90 -1.03
N ALA A 428 17.66 -22.31 -0.59
CA ALA A 428 18.32 -22.65 0.68
C ALA A 428 17.44 -22.39 1.90
N ALA A 429 16.61 -21.35 1.88
CA ALA A 429 15.74 -20.96 3.00
C ALA A 429 14.32 -21.51 2.91
N ASN A 430 13.95 -22.18 1.78
CA ASN A 430 12.58 -22.65 1.53
C ASN A 430 11.48 -21.64 1.83
N PRO A 431 11.61 -20.35 1.43
CA PRO A 431 10.67 -19.31 1.80
C PRO A 431 9.35 -19.44 1.03
N TYR A 432 8.32 -18.75 1.51
CA TYR A 432 7.09 -18.60 0.74
C TYR A 432 7.31 -17.64 -0.44
N ILE A 433 7.15 -18.15 -1.65
CA ILE A 433 7.27 -17.38 -2.90
C ILE A 433 6.06 -17.56 -3.84
N GLY A 434 5.00 -18.20 -3.34
CA GLY A 434 3.88 -18.63 -4.17
C GLY A 434 4.21 -19.91 -4.97
N SER A 435 3.20 -20.79 -5.12
CA SER A 435 3.44 -22.14 -5.67
C SER A 435 3.81 -22.12 -7.15
N ALA A 436 3.23 -21.20 -7.94
CA ALA A 436 3.53 -21.11 -9.37
C ALA A 436 4.98 -20.69 -9.59
N LEU A 437 5.42 -19.61 -8.95
CA LEU A 437 6.79 -19.12 -9.03
C LEU A 437 7.78 -20.18 -8.53
N ARG A 438 7.43 -20.88 -7.44
CA ARG A 438 8.23 -21.97 -6.89
C ARG A 438 8.41 -23.11 -7.89
N GLN A 439 7.32 -23.57 -8.54
CA GLN A 439 7.38 -24.65 -9.52
C GLN A 439 8.24 -24.26 -10.73
N GLU A 440 8.10 -23.03 -11.20
CA GLU A 440 8.90 -22.50 -12.30
C GLU A 440 10.38 -22.41 -11.92
N THR A 441 10.69 -21.95 -10.70
CA THR A 441 12.03 -21.91 -10.11
C THR A 441 12.68 -23.31 -10.08
N ILE A 442 11.96 -24.31 -9.57
CA ILE A 442 12.44 -25.69 -9.50
C ILE A 442 12.71 -26.23 -10.91
N THR A 443 11.78 -26.04 -11.85
CA THR A 443 11.93 -26.48 -13.24
C THR A 443 13.14 -25.82 -13.91
N ALA A 444 13.36 -24.52 -13.70
CA ALA A 444 14.52 -23.83 -14.23
C ALA A 444 15.83 -24.37 -13.66
N MET A 445 15.89 -24.66 -12.36
CA MET A 445 17.08 -25.24 -11.71
C MET A 445 17.40 -26.64 -12.22
N GLN A 446 16.38 -27.45 -12.51
CA GLN A 446 16.59 -28.82 -13.06
C GLN A 446 17.12 -28.80 -14.50
N ASN A 447 16.84 -27.73 -15.27
CA ASN A 447 17.21 -27.61 -16.69
C ASN A 447 18.51 -26.79 -16.90
N MET A 448 19.17 -26.33 -15.88
CA MET A 448 20.45 -25.61 -15.90
C MET A 448 21.64 -26.55 -15.67
#